data_db5d733e4bfdbb2d2c6cb22385583fe6
#
_entry.id   db5d733e4bfdbb2d2c6cb22385583fe6
#
_cell.length_a   1.000
_cell.length_b   1.000
_cell.length_c   1.000
_cell.angle_alpha   90.00
_cell.angle_beta   90.00
_cell.angle_gamma   90.00
#
_symmetry.space_group_name_H-M   'P 1'
#
loop_
_entity.id
_entity.type
_entity.pdbx_description
1 polymer ?
#
loop_
_entity_poly.entity_id
_entity_poly.type
_entity_poly.pdbx_seq_one_letter_code
_entity_poly.pdbx_strand_id
1 'polypeptide(L)'
;MKFELQAKYQPTGDQPQAIEQLTAGVEAGKKNQVLLGVTGSGKTFTIANVIARTQRPTLVIAHNKTLAAQLYQELRDFFPKNAVSYFVSYYDYYQPEAYLPSSDTYIEKEAMINDEIDKLRLATTTNLLTRSDNIVVASVSCIYNLGSPAEYGKFILEIVEGELIERKTLLLQLSNLQYERTTNDLQRGSYRLRGDSIQLWPAYSDTAIRIDTLNNQITQIDEIDPISGQKIPVTTGETKPKHYVVYPAKHYLLDPQSQQQALQEIRQDTAQRVAELNHLGKTLEAYRLQQKVNYDLERIEEFGFVNGIENYSRYFDGRQAGEPPYTLIDYLIFNQKKFKKDSFLTVIDESHMTIPQIKGMFFGDRSRKETLIEYGFRLPSAMDNRPLNFNEFLERQQQIIYLSATPKPWEINQSQGEIVEQLIRPTGLVDPQVEVRSSHHQIEDLIREIIKRVELGERTLVTTLTKKMAEALTDYLNDPQKINKLLKQKPKKLPKVAYLHSDIDTLDRNDILDDLRAGTYDVLVGINLLREGLDLPEVSLIGILDADKEGFLRNDIALIQTIGRAARHLNGLAILYADQITQSMRKAIDETARRRQKQLQYNQEHHIDATSIN
;
A
#
# COMPACT_ATOMS: atom_id res chain seq x y z
N MET A 1 -20.61 -13.38 -9.84
CA MET A 1 -19.36 -14.10 -10.15
C MET A 1 -18.85 -14.71 -8.85
N LYS A 2 -18.19 -15.87 -8.93
CA LYS A 2 -17.60 -16.57 -7.77
C LYS A 2 -16.09 -16.41 -7.81
N PHE A 3 -15.46 -16.41 -6.64
CA PHE A 3 -14.01 -16.50 -6.54
C PHE A 3 -13.56 -17.93 -6.85
N GLU A 4 -12.68 -18.08 -7.84
CA GLU A 4 -12.13 -19.34 -8.28
C GLU A 4 -10.62 -19.37 -8.03
N LEU A 5 -10.21 -20.01 -6.91
CA LEU A 5 -8.80 -20.15 -6.55
C LEU A 5 -8.12 -21.14 -7.50
N GLN A 6 -7.01 -20.71 -8.10
CA GLN A 6 -6.13 -21.57 -8.90
C GLN A 6 -4.75 -21.62 -8.23
N ALA A 7 -4.37 -22.78 -7.74
CA ALA A 7 -3.06 -23.00 -7.12
C ALA A 7 -2.46 -24.33 -7.57
N LYS A 8 -1.14 -24.35 -7.74
CA LYS A 8 -0.38 -25.55 -8.13
C LYS A 8 -0.12 -26.50 -6.95
N TYR A 9 -0.39 -26.05 -5.73
CA TYR A 9 -0.10 -26.76 -4.48
C TYR A 9 -1.32 -26.76 -3.56
N GLN A 10 -1.32 -27.67 -2.60
CA GLN A 10 -2.35 -27.82 -1.59
C GLN A 10 -1.89 -27.23 -0.24
N PRO A 11 -2.81 -26.82 0.64
CA PRO A 11 -2.47 -26.37 1.98
C PRO A 11 -1.73 -27.43 2.78
N THR A 12 -0.62 -27.04 3.42
CA THR A 12 0.24 -27.94 4.23
C THR A 12 0.59 -27.30 5.57
N GLY A 13 1.16 -28.07 6.48
CA GLY A 13 1.52 -27.61 7.82
C GLY A 13 0.33 -27.14 8.63
N ASP A 14 0.43 -25.95 9.18
CA ASP A 14 -0.66 -25.31 9.94
C ASP A 14 -1.74 -24.67 9.04
N GLN A 15 -1.49 -24.56 7.71
CA GLN A 15 -2.40 -23.88 6.78
C GLN A 15 -3.83 -24.46 6.77
N PRO A 16 -4.04 -25.81 6.69
CA PRO A 16 -5.38 -26.37 6.69
C PRO A 16 -6.20 -25.94 7.90
N GLN A 17 -5.62 -26.04 9.11
CA GLN A 17 -6.26 -25.65 10.36
C GLN A 17 -6.51 -24.13 10.42
N ALA A 18 -5.55 -23.32 10.00
CA ALA A 18 -5.70 -21.86 9.96
C ALA A 18 -6.81 -21.43 8.99
N ILE A 19 -6.89 -22.02 7.80
CA ILE A 19 -7.94 -21.79 6.82
C ILE A 19 -9.31 -22.13 7.41
N GLU A 20 -9.45 -23.28 8.06
CA GLU A 20 -10.69 -23.73 8.66
C GLU A 20 -11.15 -22.77 9.77
N GLN A 21 -10.27 -22.44 10.71
CA GLN A 21 -10.58 -21.56 11.84
C GLN A 21 -10.96 -20.14 11.37
N LEU A 22 -10.20 -19.56 10.44
CA LEU A 22 -10.49 -18.23 9.90
C LEU A 22 -11.79 -18.21 9.11
N THR A 23 -12.04 -19.24 8.28
CA THR A 23 -13.28 -19.38 7.51
C THR A 23 -14.48 -19.47 8.45
N ALA A 24 -14.43 -20.37 9.44
CA ALA A 24 -15.48 -20.52 10.43
C ALA A 24 -15.74 -19.22 11.21
N GLY A 25 -14.68 -18.46 11.54
CA GLY A 25 -14.81 -17.15 12.18
C GLY A 25 -15.51 -16.12 11.29
N VAL A 26 -15.20 -16.08 9.99
CA VAL A 26 -15.87 -15.20 9.02
C VAL A 26 -17.35 -15.59 8.89
N GLU A 27 -17.66 -16.86 8.75
CA GLU A 27 -19.03 -17.38 8.63
C GLU A 27 -19.85 -17.13 9.91
N ALA A 28 -19.22 -17.25 11.09
CA ALA A 28 -19.83 -16.93 12.37
C ALA A 28 -20.01 -15.42 12.62
N GLY A 29 -19.55 -14.56 11.71
CA GLY A 29 -19.66 -13.10 11.83
C GLY A 29 -18.70 -12.46 12.82
N LYS A 30 -17.59 -13.15 13.20
CA LYS A 30 -16.55 -12.54 14.06
C LYS A 30 -16.01 -11.26 13.43
N LYS A 31 -16.06 -10.16 14.18
CA LYS A 31 -15.61 -8.85 13.69
C LYS A 31 -14.10 -8.79 13.54
N ASN A 32 -13.35 -9.41 14.46
CA ASN A 32 -11.88 -9.36 14.48
C ASN A 32 -11.29 -10.74 14.67
N GLN A 33 -10.28 -11.09 13.89
CA GLN A 33 -9.51 -12.32 14.00
C GLN A 33 -8.02 -11.99 13.83
N VAL A 34 -7.14 -12.77 14.47
CA VAL A 34 -5.68 -12.60 14.36
C VAL A 34 -5.08 -13.89 13.80
N LEU A 35 -4.30 -13.75 12.73
CA LEU A 35 -3.42 -14.82 12.24
C LEU A 35 -1.97 -14.47 12.62
N LEU A 36 -1.42 -15.19 13.58
CA LEU A 36 0.00 -15.19 13.88
C LEU A 36 0.71 -16.12 12.90
N GLY A 37 1.28 -15.53 11.85
CA GLY A 37 1.94 -16.30 10.81
C GLY A 37 3.38 -15.87 10.61
N VAL A 38 4.33 -16.80 10.76
CA VAL A 38 5.75 -16.50 10.53
C VAL A 38 6.04 -16.20 9.07
N THR A 39 7.14 -15.51 8.82
CA THR A 39 7.60 -15.25 7.44
C THR A 39 7.88 -16.59 6.73
N GLY A 40 7.38 -16.73 5.50
CA GLY A 40 7.56 -17.96 4.71
C GLY A 40 6.57 -19.09 5.05
N SER A 41 5.58 -18.88 5.94
CA SER A 41 4.53 -19.87 6.21
C SER A 41 3.41 -19.90 5.17
N GLY A 42 3.39 -18.96 4.18
CA GLY A 42 2.37 -18.90 3.14
C GLY A 42 1.07 -18.23 3.59
N LYS A 43 1.15 -17.15 4.38
CA LYS A 43 -0.02 -16.36 4.83
C LYS A 43 -0.93 -15.94 3.70
N THR A 44 -0.36 -15.45 2.58
CA THR A 44 -1.14 -15.02 1.40
C THR A 44 -1.97 -16.14 0.82
N PHE A 45 -1.40 -17.35 0.74
CA PHE A 45 -2.12 -18.54 0.27
C PHE A 45 -3.25 -18.95 1.21
N THR A 46 -3.03 -18.87 2.53
CA THR A 46 -4.07 -19.09 3.54
C THR A 46 -5.24 -18.13 3.35
N ILE A 47 -4.96 -16.84 3.20
CA ILE A 47 -5.99 -15.81 2.95
C ILE A 47 -6.70 -16.04 1.61
N ALA A 48 -5.98 -16.41 0.55
CA ALA A 48 -6.59 -16.74 -0.74
C ALA A 48 -7.61 -17.88 -0.59
N ASN A 49 -7.29 -18.92 0.19
CA ASN A 49 -8.23 -20.01 0.50
C ASN A 49 -9.45 -19.52 1.32
N VAL A 50 -9.25 -18.64 2.30
CA VAL A 50 -10.35 -18.04 3.07
C VAL A 50 -11.27 -17.23 2.15
N ILE A 51 -10.74 -16.41 1.26
CA ILE A 51 -11.51 -15.65 0.26
C ILE A 51 -12.33 -16.59 -0.64
N ALA A 52 -11.68 -17.64 -1.17
CA ALA A 52 -12.34 -18.61 -2.04
C ALA A 52 -13.46 -19.39 -1.34
N ARG A 53 -13.32 -19.68 -0.04
CA ARG A 53 -14.35 -20.39 0.74
C ARG A 53 -15.50 -19.47 1.14
N THR A 54 -15.19 -18.29 1.64
CA THR A 54 -16.20 -17.36 2.18
C THR A 54 -16.91 -16.53 1.10
N GLN A 55 -16.35 -16.41 -0.10
CA GLN A 55 -16.92 -15.67 -1.22
C GLN A 55 -17.22 -14.19 -0.91
N ARG A 56 -16.42 -13.56 -0.02
CA ARG A 56 -16.56 -12.15 0.38
C ARG A 56 -15.70 -11.24 -0.49
N PRO A 57 -16.22 -10.11 -0.97
CA PRO A 57 -15.35 -9.04 -1.50
C PRO A 57 -14.29 -8.68 -0.45
N THR A 58 -13.05 -8.52 -0.87
CA THR A 58 -11.94 -8.41 0.09
C THR A 58 -11.07 -7.20 -0.18
N LEU A 59 -10.74 -6.46 0.88
CA LEU A 59 -9.72 -5.41 0.91
C LEU A 59 -8.49 -5.93 1.66
N VAL A 60 -7.33 -5.93 1.01
CA VAL A 60 -6.04 -6.27 1.62
C VAL A 60 -5.24 -4.98 1.78
N ILE A 61 -4.91 -4.59 3.01
CA ILE A 61 -4.16 -3.35 3.30
C ILE A 61 -2.73 -3.70 3.69
N ALA A 62 -1.77 -3.14 2.96
CA ALA A 62 -0.34 -3.23 3.23
C ALA A 62 0.23 -1.87 3.66
N HIS A 63 1.29 -1.87 4.47
CA HIS A 63 1.87 -0.62 5.00
C HIS A 63 2.71 0.16 3.98
N ASN A 64 3.15 -0.45 2.87
CA ASN A 64 3.89 0.22 1.81
C ASN A 64 3.53 -0.28 0.39
N LYS A 65 3.99 0.45 -0.63
CA LYS A 65 3.71 0.14 -2.05
C LYS A 65 4.35 -1.18 -2.50
N THR A 66 5.56 -1.48 -2.07
CA THR A 66 6.32 -2.67 -2.49
C THR A 66 5.63 -3.95 -2.01
N LEU A 67 5.25 -4.00 -0.74
CA LEU A 67 4.50 -5.13 -0.20
C LEU A 67 3.11 -5.26 -0.84
N ALA A 68 2.44 -4.13 -1.09
CA ALA A 68 1.16 -4.13 -1.80
C ALA A 68 1.31 -4.67 -3.23
N ALA A 69 2.39 -4.34 -3.95
CA ALA A 69 2.66 -4.85 -5.29
C ALA A 69 2.91 -6.37 -5.28
N GLN A 70 3.67 -6.86 -4.32
CA GLN A 70 3.90 -8.30 -4.14
C GLN A 70 2.58 -9.05 -3.87
N LEU A 71 1.78 -8.58 -2.92
CA LEU A 71 0.48 -9.19 -2.57
C LEU A 71 -0.49 -9.14 -3.76
N TYR A 72 -0.49 -8.04 -4.52
CA TYR A 72 -1.30 -7.91 -5.73
C TYR A 72 -0.91 -8.97 -6.77
N GLN A 73 0.39 -9.16 -7.02
CA GLN A 73 0.87 -10.16 -7.97
C GLN A 73 0.50 -11.57 -7.51
N GLU A 74 0.76 -11.93 -6.25
CA GLU A 74 0.43 -13.24 -5.68
C GLU A 74 -1.08 -13.53 -5.78
N LEU A 75 -1.94 -12.58 -5.38
CA LEU A 75 -3.38 -12.75 -5.44
C LEU A 75 -3.91 -12.80 -6.87
N ARG A 76 -3.33 -12.06 -7.80
CA ARG A 76 -3.68 -12.12 -9.22
C ARG A 76 -3.37 -13.49 -9.82
N ASP A 77 -2.24 -14.08 -9.42
CA ASP A 77 -1.87 -15.43 -9.85
C ASP A 77 -2.81 -16.50 -9.27
N PHE A 78 -3.28 -16.30 -8.03
CA PHE A 78 -4.28 -17.18 -7.40
C PHE A 78 -5.70 -17.01 -7.95
N PHE A 79 -6.07 -15.83 -8.43
CA PHE A 79 -7.41 -15.50 -8.92
C PHE A 79 -7.40 -14.90 -10.33
N PRO A 80 -6.89 -15.62 -11.35
CA PRO A 80 -6.69 -15.06 -12.69
C PRO A 80 -7.99 -14.70 -13.42
N LYS A 81 -9.15 -15.21 -12.98
CA LYS A 81 -10.46 -14.92 -13.57
C LYS A 81 -11.26 -13.86 -12.80
N ASN A 82 -10.80 -13.46 -11.63
CA ASN A 82 -11.51 -12.53 -10.75
C ASN A 82 -10.91 -11.12 -10.83
N ALA A 83 -11.65 -10.14 -10.33
CA ALA A 83 -11.21 -8.75 -10.30
C ALA A 83 -10.22 -8.53 -9.15
N VAL A 84 -8.94 -8.80 -9.40
CA VAL A 84 -7.86 -8.42 -8.49
C VAL A 84 -7.36 -7.04 -8.90
N SER A 85 -7.44 -6.08 -8.01
CA SER A 85 -7.19 -4.66 -8.26
C SER A 85 -6.11 -4.11 -7.35
N TYR A 86 -5.40 -3.06 -7.81
CA TYR A 86 -4.29 -2.43 -7.10
C TYR A 86 -4.59 -0.96 -6.83
N PHE A 87 -4.57 -0.56 -5.56
CA PHE A 87 -4.93 0.78 -5.13
C PHE A 87 -3.92 1.35 -4.13
N VAL A 88 -2.91 2.03 -4.63
CA VAL A 88 -1.88 2.69 -3.80
C VAL A 88 -1.80 4.17 -4.11
N SER A 89 -0.98 4.93 -3.41
CA SER A 89 -0.72 6.33 -3.75
C SER A 89 -0.15 6.43 -5.16
N TYR A 90 -0.76 7.24 -6.01
CA TYR A 90 -0.37 7.43 -7.42
C TYR A 90 0.73 8.48 -7.63
N TYR A 91 1.30 9.01 -6.54
CA TYR A 91 2.41 9.94 -6.63
C TYR A 91 3.76 9.21 -6.66
N ASP A 92 4.59 9.49 -7.66
CA ASP A 92 6.01 9.10 -7.66
C ASP A 92 6.81 10.06 -6.77
N TYR A 93 6.46 11.33 -6.82
CA TYR A 93 6.94 12.36 -5.92
C TYR A 93 5.76 13.13 -5.34
N TYR A 94 5.79 13.41 -4.05
CA TYR A 94 4.77 14.19 -3.36
C TYR A 94 5.37 15.07 -2.27
N GLN A 95 5.31 16.37 -2.47
CA GLN A 95 5.58 17.37 -1.46
C GLN A 95 4.26 18.03 -1.07
N PRO A 96 3.76 17.80 0.16
CA PRO A 96 2.54 18.45 0.61
C PRO A 96 2.76 19.94 0.79
N GLU A 97 1.71 20.73 0.51
CA GLU A 97 1.67 22.14 0.87
C GLU A 97 1.89 22.32 2.37
N ALA A 98 2.80 23.21 2.75
CA ALA A 98 3.11 23.48 4.15
C ALA A 98 3.56 24.94 4.34
N TYR A 99 3.45 25.42 5.59
CA TYR A 99 4.00 26.69 6.00
C TYR A 99 4.84 26.52 7.25
N LEU A 100 6.03 27.11 7.25
CA LEU A 100 6.97 27.10 8.36
C LEU A 100 7.02 28.50 8.99
N PRO A 101 6.29 28.74 10.08
CA PRO A 101 6.21 30.07 10.70
C PRO A 101 7.55 30.61 11.18
N SER A 102 8.46 29.71 11.62
CA SER A 102 9.77 30.09 12.14
C SER A 102 10.69 30.75 11.10
N SER A 103 10.52 30.44 9.83
CA SER A 103 11.32 30.94 8.70
C SER A 103 10.49 31.75 7.70
N ASP A 104 9.18 31.96 7.96
CA ASP A 104 8.21 32.57 7.03
C ASP A 104 8.30 31.93 5.62
N THR A 105 8.40 30.59 5.60
CA THR A 105 8.59 29.85 4.35
C THR A 105 7.32 29.12 3.99
N TYR A 106 6.71 29.48 2.84
CA TYR A 106 5.62 28.74 2.25
C TYR A 106 6.17 27.71 1.25
N ILE A 107 5.76 26.47 1.42
CA ILE A 107 6.10 25.36 0.55
C ILE A 107 4.88 25.03 -0.28
N GLU A 108 4.98 25.23 -1.58
CA GLU A 108 3.91 24.89 -2.51
C GLU A 108 3.78 23.38 -2.67
N LYS A 109 2.54 22.92 -2.92
CA LYS A 109 2.31 21.52 -3.23
C LYS A 109 2.95 21.15 -4.56
N GLU A 110 3.85 20.18 -4.54
CA GLU A 110 4.39 19.55 -5.74
C GLU A 110 4.02 18.08 -5.79
N ALA A 111 3.61 17.61 -6.95
CA ALA A 111 3.26 16.21 -7.14
C ALA A 111 3.56 15.76 -8.57
N MET A 112 4.18 14.58 -8.68
CA MET A 112 4.36 13.89 -9.94
C MET A 112 3.46 12.65 -9.91
N ILE A 113 2.49 12.59 -10.83
CA ILE A 113 1.52 11.50 -10.91
C ILE A 113 2.11 10.39 -11.80
N ASN A 114 1.98 9.16 -11.33
CA ASN A 114 2.26 7.97 -12.10
C ASN A 114 0.99 7.54 -12.86
N ASP A 115 1.01 7.67 -14.17
CA ASP A 115 -0.14 7.39 -15.03
C ASP A 115 -0.60 5.93 -14.98
N GLU A 116 0.33 4.99 -14.80
CA GLU A 116 -0.01 3.57 -14.71
C GLU A 116 -0.72 3.25 -13.39
N ILE A 117 -0.25 3.82 -12.28
CA ILE A 117 -0.93 3.66 -10.98
C ILE A 117 -2.29 4.36 -10.99
N ASP A 118 -2.41 5.52 -11.64
CA ASP A 118 -3.70 6.22 -11.77
C ASP A 118 -4.72 5.37 -12.55
N LYS A 119 -4.32 4.76 -13.66
CA LYS A 119 -5.13 3.78 -14.40
C LYS A 119 -5.61 2.64 -13.50
N LEU A 120 -4.71 2.05 -12.72
CA LEU A 120 -5.05 0.94 -11.81
C LEU A 120 -6.04 1.37 -10.72
N ARG A 121 -5.95 2.60 -10.24
CA ARG A 121 -6.91 3.17 -9.28
C ARG A 121 -8.29 3.37 -9.90
N LEU A 122 -8.37 3.93 -11.10
CA LEU A 122 -9.63 4.07 -11.85
C LEU A 122 -10.24 2.70 -12.18
N ALA A 123 -9.42 1.72 -12.58
CA ALA A 123 -9.87 0.35 -12.78
C ALA A 123 -10.42 -0.27 -11.50
N THR A 124 -9.81 0.01 -10.34
CA THR A 124 -10.29 -0.48 -9.04
C THR A 124 -11.69 0.04 -8.73
N THR A 125 -11.93 1.35 -8.86
CA THR A 125 -13.25 1.94 -8.59
C THR A 125 -14.30 1.43 -9.58
N THR A 126 -13.94 1.30 -10.84
CA THR A 126 -14.80 0.72 -11.88
C THR A 126 -15.18 -0.73 -11.56
N ASN A 127 -14.20 -1.58 -11.18
CA ASN A 127 -14.47 -2.96 -10.79
C ASN A 127 -15.39 -3.04 -9.57
N LEU A 128 -15.18 -2.21 -8.56
CA LEU A 128 -16.03 -2.15 -7.37
C LEU A 128 -17.48 -1.75 -7.71
N LEU A 129 -17.69 -0.96 -8.73
CA LEU A 129 -19.04 -0.58 -9.17
C LEU A 129 -19.70 -1.64 -10.07
N THR A 130 -18.94 -2.50 -10.74
CA THR A 130 -19.44 -3.39 -11.80
C THR A 130 -19.41 -4.87 -11.46
N ARG A 131 -18.50 -5.30 -10.59
CA ARG A 131 -18.24 -6.71 -10.31
C ARG A 131 -18.46 -7.03 -8.84
N SER A 132 -18.92 -8.25 -8.56
CA SER A 132 -19.15 -8.76 -7.19
C SER A 132 -17.98 -9.55 -6.63
N ASP A 133 -16.98 -9.86 -7.45
CA ASP A 133 -15.83 -10.72 -7.15
C ASP A 133 -14.53 -9.92 -7.06
N ASN A 134 -14.56 -8.89 -6.20
CA ASN A 134 -13.44 -7.96 -6.05
C ASN A 134 -12.48 -8.36 -4.93
N ILE A 135 -11.19 -8.39 -5.25
CA ILE A 135 -10.08 -8.39 -4.30
C ILE A 135 -9.26 -7.14 -4.56
N VAL A 136 -9.22 -6.23 -3.61
CA VAL A 136 -8.48 -4.98 -3.75
C VAL A 136 -7.27 -5.00 -2.84
N VAL A 137 -6.07 -4.89 -3.41
CA VAL A 137 -4.84 -4.72 -2.63
C VAL A 137 -4.49 -3.24 -2.59
N ALA A 138 -4.42 -2.68 -1.40
CA ALA A 138 -4.24 -1.25 -1.19
C ALA A 138 -3.11 -0.95 -0.20
N SER A 139 -2.50 0.23 -0.35
CA SER A 139 -1.74 0.84 0.74
C SER A 139 -2.66 1.63 1.67
N VAL A 140 -2.09 2.22 2.73
CA VAL A 140 -2.85 3.08 3.65
C VAL A 140 -3.53 4.28 2.95
N SER A 141 -3.17 4.58 1.70
CA SER A 141 -3.87 5.58 0.89
C SER A 141 -5.37 5.30 0.69
N CYS A 142 -5.84 4.09 0.95
CA CYS A 142 -7.25 3.72 0.87
C CYS A 142 -8.17 4.44 1.86
N ILE A 143 -7.61 5.09 2.90
CA ILE A 143 -8.38 5.86 3.89
C ILE A 143 -8.51 7.35 3.53
N TYR A 144 -7.94 7.80 2.40
CA TYR A 144 -8.03 9.17 1.91
C TYR A 144 -9.26 9.38 1.05
N ASN A 145 -9.65 10.67 0.93
CA ASN A 145 -10.81 11.09 0.14
C ASN A 145 -10.71 10.66 -1.34
N LEU A 146 -11.76 10.04 -1.83
CA LEU A 146 -11.88 9.53 -3.20
C LEU A 146 -13.12 10.08 -3.94
N GLY A 147 -14.05 10.72 -3.23
CA GLY A 147 -15.36 11.12 -3.72
C GLY A 147 -16.43 10.04 -3.51
N SER A 148 -17.69 10.44 -3.59
CA SER A 148 -18.84 9.57 -3.34
C SER A 148 -18.99 8.48 -4.40
N PRO A 149 -19.08 7.17 -4.02
CA PRO A 149 -19.34 6.10 -4.98
C PRO A 149 -20.71 6.21 -5.64
N ALA A 150 -21.71 6.78 -4.95
CA ALA A 150 -23.03 6.97 -5.51
C ALA A 150 -23.06 8.07 -6.57
N GLU A 151 -22.34 9.18 -6.35
CA GLU A 151 -22.20 10.23 -7.35
C GLU A 151 -21.37 9.75 -8.55
N TYR A 152 -20.20 9.14 -8.32
CA TYR A 152 -19.37 8.59 -9.40
C TYR A 152 -20.13 7.57 -10.25
N GLY A 153 -20.98 6.73 -9.64
CA GLY A 153 -21.80 5.75 -10.34
C GLY A 153 -22.98 6.33 -11.14
N LYS A 154 -23.36 7.61 -10.94
CA LYS A 154 -24.36 8.30 -11.77
C LYS A 154 -23.78 8.79 -13.08
N PHE A 155 -22.49 9.08 -13.11
CA PHE A 155 -21.78 9.54 -14.30
C PHE A 155 -21.27 8.36 -15.10
N ILE A 156 -22.17 7.68 -15.80
CA ILE A 156 -21.84 6.60 -16.73
C ILE A 156 -22.47 6.89 -18.08
N LEU A 157 -21.83 6.43 -19.14
CA LEU A 157 -22.38 6.44 -20.47
C LEU A 157 -22.53 5.00 -20.94
N GLU A 158 -23.76 4.56 -21.08
CA GLU A 158 -24.07 3.27 -21.67
C GLU A 158 -24.16 3.44 -23.19
N ILE A 159 -23.50 2.58 -23.93
CA ILE A 159 -23.45 2.57 -25.39
C ILE A 159 -23.89 1.19 -25.86
N VAL A 160 -24.93 1.13 -26.69
CA VAL A 160 -25.50 -0.14 -27.18
C VAL A 160 -25.55 -0.15 -28.71
N GLU A 161 -25.11 -1.24 -29.31
CA GLU A 161 -25.28 -1.41 -30.78
C GLU A 161 -26.78 -1.38 -31.17
N GLY A 162 -27.08 -0.56 -32.16
CA GLY A 162 -28.45 -0.31 -32.62
C GLY A 162 -29.13 0.89 -31.98
N GLU A 163 -28.55 1.50 -30.98
CA GLU A 163 -29.09 2.67 -30.28
C GLU A 163 -29.09 3.90 -31.21
N LEU A 164 -30.18 4.69 -31.12
CA LEU A 164 -30.28 5.97 -31.80
C LEU A 164 -29.79 7.08 -30.89
N ILE A 165 -28.63 7.65 -31.20
CA ILE A 165 -28.02 8.75 -30.48
C ILE A 165 -27.39 9.74 -31.46
N GLU A 166 -27.70 11.02 -31.28
CA GLU A 166 -27.02 12.04 -32.07
C GLU A 166 -25.53 12.09 -31.70
N ARG A 167 -24.67 12.09 -32.71
CA ARG A 167 -23.22 12.17 -32.53
C ARG A 167 -22.82 13.33 -31.63
N LYS A 168 -23.46 14.51 -31.77
CA LYS A 168 -23.19 15.67 -30.93
C LYS A 168 -23.47 15.40 -29.43
N THR A 169 -24.57 14.69 -29.16
CA THR A 169 -24.97 14.30 -27.81
C THR A 169 -23.93 13.33 -27.20
N LEU A 170 -23.52 12.33 -28.00
CA LEU A 170 -22.49 11.37 -27.54
C LEU A 170 -21.16 12.05 -27.20
N LEU A 171 -20.71 13.00 -28.02
CA LEU A 171 -19.50 13.77 -27.78
C LEU A 171 -19.62 14.67 -26.53
N LEU A 172 -20.79 15.26 -26.32
CA LEU A 172 -21.06 16.05 -25.12
C LEU A 172 -21.03 15.19 -23.86
N GLN A 173 -21.60 14.01 -23.90
CA GLN A 173 -21.57 13.06 -22.79
C GLN A 173 -20.14 12.61 -22.47
N LEU A 174 -19.30 12.32 -23.48
CA LEU A 174 -17.88 12.00 -23.27
C LEU A 174 -17.12 13.17 -22.64
N SER A 175 -17.39 14.39 -23.06
CA SER A 175 -16.79 15.59 -22.46
C SER A 175 -17.22 15.76 -20.99
N ASN A 176 -18.51 15.53 -20.69
CA ASN A 176 -19.02 15.55 -19.31
C ASN A 176 -18.36 14.47 -18.42
N LEU A 177 -17.97 13.34 -19.00
CA LEU A 177 -17.19 12.30 -18.33
C LEU A 177 -15.68 12.62 -18.23
N GLN A 178 -15.29 13.86 -18.58
CA GLN A 178 -13.90 14.35 -18.52
C GLN A 178 -12.94 13.65 -19.50
N TYR A 179 -13.46 13.11 -20.63
CA TYR A 179 -12.62 12.66 -21.72
C TYR A 179 -12.21 13.84 -22.60
N GLU A 180 -10.92 13.90 -22.92
CA GLU A 180 -10.37 14.98 -23.73
C GLU A 180 -10.44 14.64 -25.23
N ARG A 181 -10.83 15.60 -26.06
CA ARG A 181 -10.81 15.41 -27.50
C ARG A 181 -9.41 15.62 -28.04
N THR A 182 -8.87 14.65 -28.76
CA THR A 182 -7.60 14.76 -29.46
C THR A 182 -7.78 14.70 -30.98
N THR A 183 -6.90 15.38 -31.71
CA THR A 183 -6.79 15.30 -33.17
C THR A 183 -5.56 14.46 -33.59
N ASN A 184 -4.64 14.24 -32.67
CA ASN A 184 -3.38 13.53 -32.84
C ASN A 184 -3.50 12.06 -32.41
N ASP A 185 -2.48 11.56 -31.76
CA ASP A 185 -2.47 10.20 -31.22
C ASP A 185 -3.50 10.04 -30.11
N LEU A 186 -4.17 8.88 -30.12
CA LEU A 186 -5.12 8.55 -29.08
C LEU A 186 -4.35 8.32 -27.77
N GLN A 187 -4.75 9.02 -26.74
CA GLN A 187 -4.20 8.88 -25.40
C GLN A 187 -5.24 8.31 -24.44
N ARG A 188 -4.80 7.72 -23.37
CA ARG A 188 -5.70 7.22 -22.33
C ARG A 188 -6.48 8.38 -21.70
N GLY A 189 -7.80 8.19 -21.53
CA GLY A 189 -8.71 9.28 -21.11
C GLY A 189 -9.05 10.28 -22.21
N SER A 190 -8.79 9.94 -23.47
CA SER A 190 -9.14 10.78 -24.61
C SER A 190 -10.00 10.06 -25.66
N TYR A 191 -10.62 10.85 -26.53
CA TYR A 191 -11.30 10.34 -27.72
C TYR A 191 -10.91 11.15 -28.96
N ARG A 192 -10.98 10.50 -30.12
CA ARG A 192 -10.76 11.14 -31.42
C ARG A 192 -11.82 10.72 -32.44
N LEU A 193 -11.99 11.57 -33.43
CA LEU A 193 -12.94 11.32 -34.53
C LEU A 193 -12.17 10.90 -35.78
N ARG A 194 -12.62 9.82 -36.41
CA ARG A 194 -12.13 9.39 -37.73
C ARG A 194 -13.30 9.06 -38.63
N GLY A 195 -13.67 10.02 -39.50
CA GLY A 195 -14.89 9.89 -40.33
C GLY A 195 -16.13 9.74 -39.45
N ASP A 196 -16.88 8.68 -39.64
CA ASP A 196 -18.09 8.36 -38.89
C ASP A 196 -17.82 7.53 -37.63
N SER A 197 -16.54 7.24 -37.33
CA SER A 197 -16.13 6.49 -36.16
C SER A 197 -15.64 7.40 -35.06
N ILE A 198 -15.96 7.05 -33.82
CA ILE A 198 -15.40 7.61 -32.59
C ILE A 198 -14.47 6.55 -31.99
N GLN A 199 -13.22 6.90 -31.79
CA GLN A 199 -12.27 6.07 -31.06
C GLN A 199 -12.07 6.65 -29.67
N LEU A 200 -12.35 5.87 -28.64
CA LEU A 200 -12.26 6.25 -27.23
C LEU A 200 -11.29 5.31 -26.51
N TRP A 201 -10.33 5.86 -25.78
CA TRP A 201 -9.48 5.08 -24.89
C TRP A 201 -9.89 5.35 -23.44
N PRO A 202 -10.63 4.39 -22.80
CA PRO A 202 -11.03 4.56 -21.41
C PRO A 202 -9.84 4.74 -20.48
N ALA A 203 -9.97 5.62 -19.48
CA ALA A 203 -8.89 5.94 -18.57
C ALA A 203 -8.46 4.76 -17.68
N TYR A 204 -9.30 3.75 -17.55
CA TYR A 204 -9.14 2.56 -16.71
C TYR A 204 -8.82 1.28 -17.48
N SER A 205 -8.58 1.37 -18.80
CA SER A 205 -8.41 0.19 -19.68
C SER A 205 -7.09 0.27 -20.46
N ASP A 206 -6.54 -0.89 -20.80
CA ASP A 206 -5.41 -1.02 -21.73
C ASP A 206 -5.85 -1.05 -23.19
N THR A 207 -7.15 -1.30 -23.44
CA THR A 207 -7.74 -1.35 -24.77
C THR A 207 -8.59 -0.10 -25.04
N ALA A 208 -8.68 0.30 -26.29
CA ALA A 208 -9.59 1.34 -26.75
C ALA A 208 -10.85 0.73 -27.37
N ILE A 209 -11.90 1.52 -27.50
CA ILE A 209 -13.12 1.14 -28.21
C ILE A 209 -13.30 2.01 -29.44
N ARG A 210 -13.77 1.40 -30.54
CA ARG A 210 -14.24 2.06 -31.73
C ARG A 210 -15.75 1.94 -31.81
N ILE A 211 -16.42 3.07 -31.93
CA ILE A 211 -17.85 3.21 -32.03
C ILE A 211 -18.16 3.75 -33.44
N ASP A 212 -18.71 2.93 -34.29
CA ASP A 212 -19.11 3.32 -35.64
C ASP A 212 -20.56 3.81 -35.64
N THR A 213 -20.81 4.96 -36.25
CA THR A 213 -22.13 5.59 -36.28
C THR A 213 -22.56 5.84 -37.73
N LEU A 214 -23.84 5.59 -38.04
CA LEU A 214 -24.44 5.92 -39.33
C LEU A 214 -25.84 6.47 -39.08
N ASN A 215 -26.18 7.64 -39.66
CA ASN A 215 -27.50 8.27 -39.53
C ASN A 215 -27.98 8.38 -38.08
N ASN A 216 -27.12 8.81 -37.17
CA ASN A 216 -27.37 8.90 -35.72
C ASN A 216 -27.70 7.55 -35.05
N GLN A 217 -27.30 6.45 -35.62
CA GLN A 217 -27.40 5.12 -35.01
C GLN A 217 -26.01 4.53 -34.78
N ILE A 218 -25.79 3.93 -33.64
CA ILE A 218 -24.59 3.15 -33.35
C ILE A 218 -24.70 1.82 -34.11
N THR A 219 -23.83 1.64 -35.11
CA THR A 219 -23.86 0.45 -35.94
C THR A 219 -22.96 -0.66 -35.45
N GLN A 220 -21.83 -0.31 -34.80
CA GLN A 220 -20.86 -1.30 -34.34
C GLN A 220 -20.02 -0.75 -33.18
N ILE A 221 -19.70 -1.63 -32.24
CA ILE A 221 -18.76 -1.36 -31.13
C ILE A 221 -17.70 -2.44 -31.16
N ASP A 222 -16.43 -2.04 -31.31
CA ASP A 222 -15.29 -2.95 -31.33
C ASP A 222 -14.23 -2.54 -30.30
N GLU A 223 -13.66 -3.52 -29.62
CA GLU A 223 -12.39 -3.32 -28.91
C GLU A 223 -11.24 -3.28 -29.90
N ILE A 224 -10.37 -2.30 -29.73
CA ILE A 224 -9.22 -2.08 -30.61
C ILE A 224 -7.95 -1.89 -29.77
N ASP A 225 -6.83 -2.26 -30.34
CA ASP A 225 -5.53 -1.85 -29.82
C ASP A 225 -5.35 -0.34 -30.02
N PRO A 226 -5.06 0.44 -28.98
CA PRO A 226 -5.04 1.91 -29.07
C PRO A 226 -3.92 2.46 -29.97
N ILE A 227 -2.85 1.71 -30.16
CA ILE A 227 -1.67 2.10 -30.96
C ILE A 227 -1.88 1.75 -32.42
N SER A 228 -2.16 0.48 -32.71
CA SER A 228 -2.31 0.00 -34.10
C SER A 228 -3.70 0.26 -34.67
N GLY A 229 -4.73 0.45 -33.82
CA GLY A 229 -6.12 0.55 -34.21
C GLY A 229 -6.74 -0.76 -34.71
N GLN A 230 -6.01 -1.88 -34.58
CA GLN A 230 -6.51 -3.18 -35.00
C GLN A 230 -7.57 -3.72 -34.03
N LYS A 231 -8.58 -4.38 -34.58
CA LYS A 231 -9.63 -5.01 -33.80
C LYS A 231 -9.07 -6.19 -33.00
N ILE A 232 -9.41 -6.22 -31.71
CA ILE A 232 -9.07 -7.33 -30.83
C ILE A 232 -10.15 -8.41 -31.00
N PRO A 233 -9.77 -9.66 -31.34
CA PRO A 233 -10.76 -10.73 -31.56
C PRO A 233 -11.50 -11.06 -30.26
N VAL A 234 -12.84 -11.03 -30.30
CA VAL A 234 -13.67 -11.49 -29.19
C VAL A 234 -13.75 -13.02 -29.22
N THR A 235 -13.35 -13.65 -28.13
CA THR A 235 -13.31 -15.14 -27.99
C THR A 235 -14.66 -15.79 -27.68
N THR A 236 -15.74 -15.03 -27.57
CA THR A 236 -17.08 -15.52 -27.23
C THR A 236 -18.06 -15.37 -28.39
N GLY A 237 -18.67 -16.47 -28.82
CA GLY A 237 -19.65 -16.53 -29.86
C GLY A 237 -21.05 -15.98 -29.50
N GLU A 238 -21.13 -14.78 -28.88
CA GLU A 238 -22.39 -14.15 -28.52
C GLU A 238 -22.92 -13.29 -29.69
N THR A 239 -24.17 -13.58 -30.10
CA THR A 239 -24.92 -12.89 -31.15
C THR A 239 -25.74 -11.69 -30.63
N LYS A 240 -25.56 -11.28 -29.38
CA LYS A 240 -26.28 -10.13 -28.80
C LYS A 240 -25.65 -8.80 -29.19
N PRO A 241 -26.43 -7.71 -29.29
CA PRO A 241 -25.89 -6.37 -29.47
C PRO A 241 -24.82 -6.11 -28.40
N LYS A 242 -23.68 -5.59 -28.82
CA LYS A 242 -22.64 -5.27 -27.86
C LYS A 242 -23.07 -4.09 -27.02
N HIS A 243 -22.91 -4.23 -25.73
CA HIS A 243 -23.17 -3.21 -24.74
C HIS A 243 -21.85 -2.83 -24.05
N TYR A 244 -21.54 -1.55 -24.04
CA TYR A 244 -20.34 -1.04 -23.40
C TYR A 244 -20.69 0.10 -22.44
N VAL A 245 -20.11 0.07 -21.23
CA VAL A 245 -20.31 1.11 -20.21
C VAL A 245 -19.03 1.89 -20.06
N VAL A 246 -19.09 3.18 -20.33
CA VAL A 246 -17.97 4.12 -20.19
C VAL A 246 -18.09 4.81 -18.83
N TYR A 247 -17.05 4.67 -18.02
CA TYR A 247 -16.89 5.33 -16.73
C TYR A 247 -16.08 6.62 -16.89
N PRO A 248 -16.18 7.55 -15.91
CA PRO A 248 -15.43 8.80 -15.95
C PRO A 248 -13.92 8.63 -16.06
N ALA A 249 -13.28 9.55 -16.76
CA ALA A 249 -11.84 9.59 -16.90
C ALA A 249 -11.11 10.08 -15.63
N LYS A 250 -11.81 10.69 -14.68
CA LYS A 250 -11.27 11.22 -13.43
C LYS A 250 -12.19 10.86 -12.25
N HIS A 251 -11.64 10.73 -11.05
CA HIS A 251 -12.43 10.40 -9.86
C HIS A 251 -13.35 11.55 -9.39
N TYR A 252 -12.94 12.79 -9.61
CA TYR A 252 -13.72 13.96 -9.25
C TYR A 252 -14.49 14.49 -10.45
N LEU A 253 -15.81 14.31 -10.42
CA LEU A 253 -16.75 14.91 -11.34
C LEU A 253 -17.61 15.91 -10.61
N LEU A 254 -17.81 17.04 -11.22
CA LEU A 254 -18.67 18.09 -10.69
C LEU A 254 -19.89 18.22 -11.61
N ASP A 255 -21.07 18.03 -11.04
CA ASP A 255 -22.30 18.41 -11.70
C ASP A 255 -22.36 19.94 -11.81
N PRO A 256 -22.66 20.51 -13.00
CA PRO A 256 -22.63 21.98 -13.19
C PRO A 256 -23.53 22.77 -12.24
N GLN A 257 -24.67 22.21 -11.81
CA GLN A 257 -25.56 22.90 -10.85
C GLN A 257 -24.98 22.88 -9.45
N SER A 258 -24.46 21.73 -9.01
CA SER A 258 -23.78 21.57 -7.72
C SER A 258 -22.51 22.42 -7.67
N GLN A 259 -21.81 22.59 -8.79
CA GLN A 259 -20.62 23.45 -8.88
C GLN A 259 -20.94 24.92 -8.58
N GLN A 260 -22.01 25.48 -9.17
CA GLN A 260 -22.38 26.88 -8.92
C GLN A 260 -22.73 27.13 -7.46
N GLN A 261 -23.47 26.20 -6.85
CA GLN A 261 -23.80 26.28 -5.42
C GLN A 261 -22.54 26.21 -4.57
N ALA A 262 -21.63 25.28 -4.84
CA ALA A 262 -20.37 25.13 -4.11
C ALA A 262 -19.52 26.40 -4.19
N LEU A 263 -19.40 27.02 -5.38
CA LEU A 263 -18.66 28.28 -5.55
C LEU A 263 -19.27 29.44 -4.76
N GLN A 264 -20.61 29.51 -4.64
CA GLN A 264 -21.28 30.52 -3.80
C GLN A 264 -20.99 30.30 -2.32
N GLU A 265 -21.08 29.05 -1.84
CA GLU A 265 -20.77 28.70 -0.45
C GLU A 265 -19.31 29.01 -0.11
N ILE A 266 -18.36 28.71 -1.00
CA ILE A 266 -16.94 29.04 -0.82
C ILE A 266 -16.74 30.57 -0.69
N ARG A 267 -17.44 31.38 -1.52
CA ARG A 267 -17.37 32.86 -1.42
C ARG A 267 -17.93 33.36 -0.10
N GLN A 268 -19.04 32.80 0.39
CA GLN A 268 -19.65 33.17 1.66
C GLN A 268 -18.73 32.83 2.83
N ASP A 269 -18.22 31.60 2.90
CA ASP A 269 -17.29 31.16 3.95
C ASP A 269 -16.00 31.98 3.93
N THR A 270 -15.52 32.35 2.73
CA THR A 270 -14.35 33.23 2.59
C THR A 270 -14.60 34.63 3.17
N ALA A 271 -15.73 35.25 2.83
CA ALA A 271 -16.09 36.56 3.35
C ALA A 271 -16.21 36.54 4.88
N GLN A 272 -16.86 35.52 5.43
CA GLN A 272 -16.96 35.35 6.86
C GLN A 272 -15.57 35.18 7.51
N ARG A 273 -14.73 34.31 6.98
CA ARG A 273 -13.39 34.05 7.55
C ARG A 273 -12.47 35.27 7.45
N VAL A 274 -12.52 36.02 6.37
CA VAL A 274 -11.78 37.28 6.20
C VAL A 274 -12.22 38.31 7.25
N ALA A 275 -13.53 38.43 7.52
CA ALA A 275 -14.05 39.31 8.55
C ALA A 275 -13.57 38.90 9.97
N GLU A 276 -13.59 37.60 10.27
CA GLU A 276 -13.07 37.05 11.54
C GLU A 276 -11.57 37.37 11.72
N LEU A 277 -10.75 37.12 10.70
CA LEU A 277 -9.30 37.40 10.74
C LEU A 277 -9.02 38.90 10.94
N ASN A 278 -9.74 39.77 10.26
CA ASN A 278 -9.62 41.22 10.44
C ASN A 278 -10.01 41.66 11.86
N HIS A 279 -11.09 41.09 12.41
CA HIS A 279 -11.50 41.35 13.80
C HIS A 279 -10.43 40.90 14.82
N LEU A 280 -9.70 39.82 14.52
CA LEU A 280 -8.59 39.32 15.33
C LEU A 280 -7.28 40.09 15.11
N GLY A 281 -7.27 41.15 14.26
CA GLY A 281 -6.08 41.91 13.93
C GLY A 281 -5.11 41.19 12.96
N LYS A 282 -5.51 40.05 12.40
CA LYS A 282 -4.72 39.24 11.43
C LYS A 282 -5.01 39.73 9.99
N THR A 283 -4.65 40.99 9.69
CA THR A 283 -4.97 41.63 8.40
C THR A 283 -4.19 41.06 7.23
N LEU A 284 -2.94 40.60 7.47
CA LEU A 284 -2.10 39.97 6.44
C LEU A 284 -2.68 38.62 6.05
N GLU A 285 -3.07 37.80 7.02
CA GLU A 285 -3.69 36.51 6.82
C GLU A 285 -5.04 36.62 6.11
N ALA A 286 -5.83 37.64 6.47
CA ALA A 286 -7.09 37.96 5.80
C ALA A 286 -6.89 38.28 4.33
N TYR A 287 -5.90 39.12 4.02
CA TYR A 287 -5.54 39.46 2.65
C TYR A 287 -5.06 38.26 1.84
N ARG A 288 -4.13 37.47 2.41
CA ARG A 288 -3.62 36.24 1.77
C ARG A 288 -4.77 35.28 1.42
N LEU A 289 -5.65 35.03 2.37
CA LEU A 289 -6.78 34.12 2.18
C LEU A 289 -7.69 34.60 1.05
N GLN A 290 -8.05 35.87 1.04
CA GLN A 290 -8.92 36.43 0.01
C GLN A 290 -8.31 36.36 -1.38
N GLN A 291 -7.02 36.70 -1.52
CA GLN A 291 -6.31 36.60 -2.81
C GLN A 291 -6.22 35.16 -3.30
N LYS A 292 -5.85 34.23 -2.40
CA LYS A 292 -5.72 32.81 -2.76
C LYS A 292 -7.06 32.20 -3.19
N VAL A 293 -8.12 32.44 -2.43
CA VAL A 293 -9.43 31.85 -2.75
C VAL A 293 -10.01 32.46 -4.03
N ASN A 294 -9.89 33.78 -4.23
CA ASN A 294 -10.34 34.41 -5.47
C ASN A 294 -9.63 33.82 -6.70
N TYR A 295 -8.31 33.68 -6.63
CA TYR A 295 -7.54 33.04 -7.70
C TYR A 295 -8.00 31.59 -7.95
N ASP A 296 -8.18 30.80 -6.88
CA ASP A 296 -8.63 29.42 -6.99
C ASP A 296 -10.01 29.33 -7.64
N LEU A 297 -10.96 30.21 -7.25
CA LEU A 297 -12.32 30.26 -7.81
C LEU A 297 -12.33 30.65 -9.29
N GLU A 298 -11.55 31.66 -9.70
CA GLU A 298 -11.41 32.04 -11.11
C GLU A 298 -10.89 30.86 -11.94
N ARG A 299 -9.88 30.14 -11.44
CA ARG A 299 -9.34 28.96 -12.12
C ARG A 299 -10.34 27.83 -12.23
N ILE A 300 -11.14 27.58 -11.19
CA ILE A 300 -12.20 26.55 -11.20
C ILE A 300 -13.32 26.95 -12.20
N GLU A 301 -13.69 28.23 -12.25
CA GLU A 301 -14.73 28.70 -13.18
C GLU A 301 -14.28 28.62 -14.65
N GLU A 302 -13.03 28.99 -14.95
CA GLU A 302 -12.52 29.02 -16.33
C GLU A 302 -12.08 27.64 -16.84
N PHE A 303 -11.40 26.84 -16.00
CA PHE A 303 -10.74 25.62 -16.41
C PHE A 303 -11.33 24.36 -15.77
N GLY A 304 -12.27 24.51 -14.83
CA GLY A 304 -12.81 23.39 -14.05
C GLY A 304 -11.85 22.79 -13.02
N PHE A 305 -10.63 23.32 -12.89
CA PHE A 305 -9.57 22.78 -12.04
C PHE A 305 -8.60 23.85 -11.53
N VAL A 306 -8.11 23.65 -10.30
CA VAL A 306 -6.99 24.39 -9.72
C VAL A 306 -6.13 23.45 -8.87
N ASN A 307 -4.85 23.76 -8.75
CA ASN A 307 -3.95 23.03 -7.86
C ASN A 307 -4.41 23.18 -6.39
N GLY A 308 -4.75 22.08 -5.72
CA GLY A 308 -5.31 22.12 -4.37
C GLY A 308 -6.84 22.17 -4.31
N ILE A 309 -7.56 21.89 -5.41
CA ILE A 309 -9.04 21.83 -5.45
C ILE A 309 -9.61 20.90 -4.38
N GLU A 310 -8.86 19.89 -3.99
CA GLU A 310 -9.24 18.95 -2.93
C GLU A 310 -9.51 19.64 -1.58
N ASN A 311 -8.94 20.82 -1.32
CA ASN A 311 -9.21 21.59 -0.09
C ASN A 311 -10.64 22.16 -0.03
N TYR A 312 -11.35 22.14 -1.15
CA TYR A 312 -12.74 22.55 -1.28
C TYR A 312 -13.69 21.34 -1.43
N SER A 313 -13.18 20.11 -1.30
CA SER A 313 -13.93 18.87 -1.62
C SER A 313 -15.29 18.79 -0.92
N ARG A 314 -15.42 19.22 0.36
CA ARG A 314 -16.68 19.13 1.08
C ARG A 314 -17.83 19.89 0.39
N TYR A 315 -17.54 21.04 -0.24
CA TYR A 315 -18.58 21.82 -0.94
C TYR A 315 -19.06 21.10 -2.20
N PHE A 316 -18.15 20.36 -2.85
CA PHE A 316 -18.46 19.60 -4.06
C PHE A 316 -19.11 18.25 -3.79
N ASP A 317 -18.80 17.62 -2.64
CA ASP A 317 -19.39 16.33 -2.24
C ASP A 317 -20.67 16.50 -1.41
N GLY A 318 -21.09 17.74 -1.08
CA GLY A 318 -22.27 18.03 -0.29
C GLY A 318 -22.19 17.63 1.19
N ARG A 319 -20.95 17.40 1.71
CA ARG A 319 -20.71 17.05 3.10
C ARG A 319 -20.79 18.28 4.01
N GLN A 320 -21.24 18.05 5.24
CA GLN A 320 -21.16 19.05 6.29
C GLN A 320 -19.74 19.16 6.86
N ALA A 321 -19.44 20.30 7.52
CA ALA A 321 -18.15 20.47 8.19
C ALA A 321 -17.92 19.39 9.25
N GLY A 322 -16.73 18.76 9.21
CA GLY A 322 -16.35 17.68 10.12
C GLY A 322 -16.81 16.28 9.72
N GLU A 323 -17.69 16.14 8.73
CA GLU A 323 -18.06 14.82 8.22
C GLU A 323 -16.88 14.09 7.59
N PRO A 324 -16.77 12.76 7.82
CA PRO A 324 -15.68 11.98 7.24
C PRO A 324 -15.78 11.92 5.72
N PRO A 325 -14.64 11.90 5.01
CA PRO A 325 -14.62 11.80 3.56
C PRO A 325 -15.09 10.42 3.07
N TYR A 326 -15.53 10.37 1.81
CA TYR A 326 -15.73 9.11 1.11
C TYR A 326 -14.38 8.52 0.68
N THR A 327 -14.18 7.25 0.98
CA THR A 327 -12.93 6.53 0.77
C THR A 327 -13.13 5.26 -0.04
N LEU A 328 -12.05 4.55 -0.36
CA LEU A 328 -12.15 3.25 -1.02
C LEU A 328 -13.02 2.25 -0.22
N ILE A 329 -13.06 2.39 1.10
CA ILE A 329 -13.89 1.53 1.97
C ILE A 329 -15.37 1.77 1.70
N ASP A 330 -15.76 3.01 1.41
CA ASP A 330 -17.14 3.34 1.06
C ASP A 330 -17.55 2.73 -0.30
N TYR A 331 -16.62 2.59 -1.25
CA TYR A 331 -16.85 1.84 -2.49
C TYR A 331 -17.04 0.33 -2.24
N LEU A 332 -16.33 -0.25 -1.28
CA LEU A 332 -16.55 -1.65 -0.86
C LEU A 332 -17.91 -1.83 -0.18
N ILE A 333 -18.31 -0.90 0.69
CA ILE A 333 -19.65 -0.88 1.31
C ILE A 333 -20.74 -0.77 0.23
N PHE A 334 -20.53 0.11 -0.75
CA PHE A 334 -21.45 0.25 -1.88
C PHE A 334 -21.52 -1.04 -2.71
N ASN A 335 -20.39 -1.66 -3.02
CA ASN A 335 -20.30 -2.93 -3.73
C ASN A 335 -21.08 -4.04 -2.99
N GLN A 336 -20.80 -4.18 -1.69
CA GLN A 336 -21.44 -5.17 -0.83
C GLN A 336 -22.97 -5.03 -0.86
N LYS A 337 -23.49 -3.79 -0.74
CA LYS A 337 -24.94 -3.51 -0.80
C LYS A 337 -25.51 -3.78 -2.19
N LYS A 338 -24.87 -3.29 -3.26
CA LYS A 338 -25.30 -3.44 -4.64
C LYS A 338 -25.44 -4.90 -5.06
N PHE A 339 -24.48 -5.74 -4.70
CA PHE A 339 -24.44 -7.15 -5.06
C PHE A 339 -25.02 -8.07 -3.96
N LYS A 340 -25.65 -7.50 -2.92
CA LYS A 340 -26.33 -8.23 -1.83
C LYS A 340 -25.42 -9.28 -1.18
N LYS A 341 -24.16 -8.91 -0.92
CA LYS A 341 -23.23 -9.74 -0.14
C LYS A 341 -23.47 -9.51 1.35
N ASP A 342 -23.30 -10.54 2.19
CA ASP A 342 -23.54 -10.41 3.65
C ASP A 342 -22.56 -9.44 4.30
N SER A 343 -21.28 -9.51 3.92
CA SER A 343 -20.22 -8.61 4.37
C SER A 343 -19.10 -8.51 3.33
N PHE A 344 -18.18 -7.57 3.55
CA PHE A 344 -16.84 -7.61 2.95
C PHE A 344 -15.81 -7.94 4.02
N LEU A 345 -14.68 -8.47 3.58
CA LEU A 345 -13.55 -8.84 4.44
C LEU A 345 -12.43 -7.82 4.29
N THR A 346 -11.85 -7.37 5.40
CA THR A 346 -10.61 -6.59 5.39
C THR A 346 -9.48 -7.42 5.98
N VAL A 347 -8.39 -7.54 5.24
CA VAL A 347 -7.16 -8.20 5.67
C VAL A 347 -6.10 -7.12 5.86
N ILE A 348 -5.56 -7.01 7.06
CA ILE A 348 -4.51 -6.02 7.38
C ILE A 348 -3.19 -6.76 7.50
N ASP A 349 -2.37 -6.66 6.46
CA ASP A 349 -1.07 -7.31 6.44
C ASP A 349 -0.02 -6.51 7.23
N GLU A 350 0.90 -7.25 7.86
CA GLU A 350 1.88 -6.71 8.82
C GLU A 350 1.22 -5.70 9.78
N SER A 351 0.12 -6.13 10.42
CA SER A 351 -0.80 -5.28 11.21
C SER A 351 -0.07 -4.50 12.31
N HIS A 352 0.98 -5.07 12.89
CA HIS A 352 1.84 -4.40 13.88
C HIS A 352 2.50 -3.12 13.34
N MET A 353 2.62 -2.96 12.02
CA MET A 353 3.11 -1.75 11.33
C MET A 353 1.96 -0.93 10.73
N THR A 354 1.02 -1.60 10.06
CA THR A 354 -0.07 -0.96 9.31
C THR A 354 -1.04 -0.20 10.23
N ILE A 355 -1.40 -0.76 11.38
CA ILE A 355 -2.31 -0.12 12.33
C ILE A 355 -1.74 1.19 12.92
N PRO A 356 -0.50 1.24 13.41
CA PRO A 356 0.11 2.51 13.83
C PRO A 356 0.16 3.55 12.71
N GLN A 357 0.39 3.13 11.47
CA GLN A 357 0.42 4.04 10.33
C GLN A 357 -0.98 4.64 10.06
N ILE A 358 -2.04 3.82 10.04
CA ILE A 358 -3.42 4.30 9.92
C ILE A 358 -3.75 5.32 11.02
N LYS A 359 -3.35 5.04 12.26
CA LYS A 359 -3.54 5.97 13.40
C LYS A 359 -2.82 7.30 13.22
N GLY A 360 -1.59 7.26 12.71
CA GLY A 360 -0.72 8.44 12.57
C GLY A 360 -1.11 9.38 11.44
N MET A 361 -1.71 8.87 10.35
CA MET A 361 -2.00 9.65 9.14
C MET A 361 -2.90 10.87 9.41
N PHE A 362 -3.95 10.70 10.19
CA PHE A 362 -4.89 11.77 10.53
C PHE A 362 -4.21 12.93 11.27
N PHE A 363 -3.39 12.65 12.27
CA PHE A 363 -2.76 13.69 13.09
C PHE A 363 -1.71 14.49 12.33
N GLY A 364 -0.93 13.82 11.47
CA GLY A 364 0.07 14.49 10.62
C GLY A 364 -0.57 15.45 9.61
N ASP A 365 -1.65 15.03 8.95
CA ASP A 365 -2.38 15.88 8.01
C ASP A 365 -3.03 17.07 8.72
N ARG A 366 -3.66 16.82 9.86
CA ARG A 366 -4.33 17.82 10.68
C ARG A 366 -3.39 18.93 11.13
N SER A 367 -2.27 18.61 11.75
CA SER A 367 -1.30 19.59 12.26
C SER A 367 -0.80 20.52 11.16
N ARG A 368 -0.50 19.98 9.99
CA ARG A 368 -0.06 20.75 8.82
C ARG A 368 -1.12 21.74 8.35
N LYS A 369 -2.37 21.30 8.26
CA LYS A 369 -3.50 22.12 7.81
C LYS A 369 -3.92 23.19 8.82
N GLU A 370 -3.87 22.89 10.11
CA GLU A 370 -4.09 23.89 11.16
C GLU A 370 -3.17 25.09 10.98
N THR A 371 -1.89 24.86 10.70
CA THR A 371 -0.94 25.94 10.42
C THR A 371 -1.31 26.72 9.15
N LEU A 372 -1.65 26.05 8.05
CA LEU A 372 -2.05 26.73 6.81
C LEU A 372 -3.31 27.60 6.99
N ILE A 373 -4.27 27.15 7.77
CA ILE A 373 -5.51 27.89 8.07
C ILE A 373 -5.24 29.06 9.01
N GLU A 374 -4.40 28.86 10.02
CA GLU A 374 -4.06 29.91 10.99
C GLU A 374 -3.36 31.11 10.33
N TYR A 375 -2.49 30.85 9.35
CA TYR A 375 -1.71 31.87 8.63
C TYR A 375 -2.36 32.34 7.31
N GLY A 376 -3.64 32.00 7.06
CA GLY A 376 -4.44 32.53 5.94
C GLY A 376 -4.10 31.93 4.55
N PHE A 377 -3.48 30.76 4.49
CA PHE A 377 -3.21 30.07 3.22
C PHE A 377 -4.38 29.20 2.77
N ARG A 378 -5.23 28.72 3.69
CA ARG A 378 -6.38 27.87 3.38
C ARG A 378 -7.61 28.25 4.24
N LEU A 379 -8.81 27.97 3.68
CA LEU A 379 -10.06 28.03 4.43
C LEU A 379 -10.14 26.89 5.47
N PRO A 380 -10.94 27.03 6.54
CA PRO A 380 -11.22 25.95 7.48
C PRO A 380 -11.71 24.66 6.82
N SER A 381 -12.40 24.74 5.68
CA SER A 381 -12.86 23.59 4.88
C SER A 381 -11.72 22.65 4.43
N ALA A 382 -10.48 23.11 4.38
CA ALA A 382 -9.34 22.27 4.08
C ALA A 382 -9.17 21.12 5.10
N MET A 383 -9.67 21.29 6.34
CA MET A 383 -9.69 20.24 7.37
C MET A 383 -10.57 19.05 7.00
N ASP A 384 -11.57 19.24 6.14
CA ASP A 384 -12.51 18.18 5.74
C ASP A 384 -11.97 17.30 4.59
N ASN A 385 -10.92 17.75 3.91
CA ASN A 385 -10.14 16.90 2.99
C ASN A 385 -9.03 16.19 3.78
N ARG A 386 -9.35 15.14 4.46
CA ARG A 386 -8.47 14.44 5.40
C ARG A 386 -8.57 12.92 5.24
N PRO A 387 -7.60 12.16 5.72
CA PRO A 387 -7.81 10.73 5.89
C PRO A 387 -8.86 10.48 7.00
N LEU A 388 -9.44 9.29 6.99
CA LEU A 388 -10.25 8.83 8.11
C LEU A 388 -9.42 8.86 9.40
N ASN A 389 -10.02 9.28 10.50
CA ASN A 389 -9.44 8.98 11.79
C ASN A 389 -9.60 7.48 12.11
N PHE A 390 -8.88 7.01 13.11
CA PHE A 390 -8.85 5.58 13.41
C PHE A 390 -10.20 4.99 13.82
N ASN A 391 -11.03 5.75 14.55
CA ASN A 391 -12.37 5.29 14.94
C ASN A 391 -13.29 5.20 13.72
N GLU A 392 -13.29 6.22 12.86
CA GLU A 392 -14.05 6.23 11.61
C GLU A 392 -13.63 5.07 10.69
N PHE A 393 -12.32 4.74 10.66
CA PHE A 393 -11.83 3.57 9.96
C PHE A 393 -12.42 2.27 10.52
N LEU A 394 -12.38 2.08 11.85
CA LEU A 394 -12.91 0.87 12.51
C LEU A 394 -14.42 0.73 12.40
N GLU A 395 -15.17 1.83 12.42
CA GLU A 395 -16.63 1.84 12.28
C GLU A 395 -17.07 1.35 10.90
N ARG A 396 -16.29 1.65 9.86
CA ARG A 396 -16.58 1.21 8.49
C ARG A 396 -16.21 -0.26 8.23
N GLN A 397 -15.42 -0.87 9.12
CA GLN A 397 -15.02 -2.26 8.96
C GLN A 397 -16.13 -3.21 9.43
N GLN A 398 -16.36 -4.25 8.66
CA GLN A 398 -17.34 -5.29 8.99
C GLN A 398 -16.66 -6.50 9.63
N GLN A 399 -15.65 -7.06 8.95
CA GLN A 399 -14.86 -8.18 9.44
C GLN A 399 -13.39 -7.94 9.09
N ILE A 400 -12.51 -8.14 10.07
CA ILE A 400 -11.07 -7.89 9.91
C ILE A 400 -10.29 -9.14 10.29
N ILE A 401 -9.29 -9.48 9.46
CA ILE A 401 -8.23 -10.43 9.80
C ILE A 401 -6.92 -9.65 9.87
N TYR A 402 -6.30 -9.65 11.03
CA TYR A 402 -4.98 -9.06 11.27
C TYR A 402 -3.91 -10.12 11.01
N LEU A 403 -3.00 -9.87 10.07
CA LEU A 403 -1.87 -10.76 9.78
C LEU A 403 -0.59 -10.17 10.36
N SER A 404 0.10 -10.93 11.16
CA SER A 404 1.41 -10.53 11.68
C SER A 404 2.21 -11.74 12.16
N ALA A 405 3.54 -11.67 12.02
CA ALA A 405 4.44 -12.59 12.73
C ALA A 405 4.60 -12.20 14.21
N THR A 406 4.24 -10.97 14.55
CA THR A 406 4.38 -10.37 15.89
C THR A 406 3.19 -9.45 16.19
N PRO A 407 1.96 -9.99 16.34
CA PRO A 407 0.78 -9.18 16.65
C PRO A 407 0.97 -8.46 17.98
N LYS A 408 0.52 -7.19 18.05
CA LYS A 408 0.58 -6.38 19.26
C LYS A 408 -0.59 -6.69 20.21
N PRO A 409 -0.47 -6.34 21.49
CA PRO A 409 -1.55 -6.55 22.45
C PRO A 409 -2.90 -5.96 22.02
N TRP A 410 -2.88 -4.88 21.23
CA TRP A 410 -4.11 -4.25 20.75
C TRP A 410 -4.88 -5.18 19.80
N GLU A 411 -4.22 -5.79 18.80
CA GLU A 411 -4.87 -6.73 17.86
C GLU A 411 -5.39 -7.97 18.59
N ILE A 412 -4.59 -8.49 19.52
CA ILE A 412 -4.96 -9.65 20.33
C ILE A 412 -6.20 -9.34 21.20
N ASN A 413 -6.26 -8.16 21.80
CA ASN A 413 -7.43 -7.74 22.56
C ASN A 413 -8.66 -7.58 21.68
N GLN A 414 -8.52 -7.09 20.43
CA GLN A 414 -9.64 -6.99 19.49
C GLN A 414 -10.23 -8.37 19.13
N SER A 415 -9.41 -9.42 19.07
CA SER A 415 -9.85 -10.81 18.86
C SER A 415 -10.23 -11.54 20.16
N GLN A 416 -10.40 -10.83 21.28
CA GLN A 416 -10.72 -11.40 22.59
C GLN A 416 -9.69 -12.43 23.09
N GLY A 417 -8.44 -12.30 22.66
CA GLY A 417 -7.35 -13.20 23.00
C GLY A 417 -7.24 -14.44 22.10
N GLU A 418 -8.15 -14.61 21.14
CA GLU A 418 -8.08 -15.71 20.18
C GLU A 418 -7.03 -15.44 19.11
N ILE A 419 -6.10 -16.36 18.94
CA ILE A 419 -5.04 -16.30 17.95
C ILE A 419 -5.03 -17.58 17.13
N VAL A 420 -5.13 -17.44 15.81
CA VAL A 420 -4.89 -18.53 14.88
C VAL A 420 -3.39 -18.57 14.58
N GLU A 421 -2.73 -19.70 14.84
CA GLU A 421 -1.28 -19.84 14.60
C GLU A 421 -0.99 -20.51 13.26
N GLN A 422 0.01 -19.99 12.55
CA GLN A 422 0.57 -20.57 11.34
C GLN A 422 2.10 -20.45 11.39
N LEU A 423 2.74 -21.40 12.08
CA LEU A 423 4.16 -21.37 12.41
C LEU A 423 4.99 -22.29 11.53
N ILE A 424 4.37 -23.26 10.87
CA ILE A 424 5.05 -24.22 10.01
C ILE A 424 5.31 -23.65 8.62
N ARG A 425 6.57 -23.70 8.20
CA ARG A 425 6.98 -23.40 6.82
C ARG A 425 6.95 -24.68 5.98
N PRO A 426 6.25 -24.67 4.84
CA PRO A 426 6.22 -25.83 3.95
C PRO A 426 7.59 -26.31 3.47
N THR A 427 8.58 -25.39 3.39
CA THR A 427 9.97 -25.67 3.01
C THR A 427 10.77 -26.43 4.07
N GLY A 428 10.23 -26.63 5.27
CA GLY A 428 10.94 -27.22 6.40
C GLY A 428 11.99 -26.31 7.06
N LEU A 429 12.19 -25.08 6.58
CA LEU A 429 13.15 -24.14 7.14
C LEU A 429 12.78 -23.74 8.56
N VAL A 430 13.75 -23.83 9.46
CA VAL A 430 13.59 -23.54 10.89
C VAL A 430 13.98 -22.11 11.22
N ASP A 431 13.41 -21.55 12.30
CA ASP A 431 13.90 -20.27 12.82
C ASP A 431 15.38 -20.38 13.23
N PRO A 432 16.16 -19.28 13.11
CA PRO A 432 17.58 -19.33 13.40
C PRO A 432 17.87 -19.72 14.85
N GLN A 433 19.04 -20.30 15.07
CA GLN A 433 19.57 -20.44 16.42
C GLN A 433 19.89 -19.05 16.97
N VAL A 434 19.57 -18.80 18.25
CA VAL A 434 19.84 -17.53 18.92
C VAL A 434 20.93 -17.74 19.96
N GLU A 435 22.00 -16.98 19.86
CA GLU A 435 23.09 -16.94 20.83
C GLU A 435 23.16 -15.57 21.48
N VAL A 436 23.40 -15.55 22.80
CA VAL A 436 23.72 -14.32 23.53
C VAL A 436 25.20 -14.34 23.87
N ARG A 437 25.93 -13.32 23.42
CA ARG A 437 27.35 -13.16 23.67
C ARG A 437 27.60 -11.82 24.35
N SER A 438 28.71 -11.72 25.15
CA SER A 438 29.05 -10.49 25.85
C SER A 438 29.22 -9.32 24.87
N SER A 439 28.81 -8.12 25.28
CA SER A 439 29.10 -6.87 24.57
C SER A 439 30.58 -6.48 24.61
N HIS A 440 31.35 -7.01 25.58
CA HIS A 440 32.79 -6.87 25.59
C HIS A 440 33.41 -7.54 24.36
N HIS A 441 34.15 -6.77 23.56
CA HIS A 441 34.77 -7.22 22.32
C HIS A 441 33.77 -7.67 21.25
N GLN A 442 32.50 -7.18 21.30
CA GLN A 442 31.45 -7.53 20.34
C GLN A 442 31.87 -7.33 18.87
N ILE A 443 32.62 -6.28 18.56
CA ILE A 443 33.10 -5.99 17.20
C ILE A 443 34.11 -7.05 16.72
N GLU A 444 35.04 -7.43 17.58
CA GLU A 444 36.03 -8.46 17.24
C GLU A 444 35.37 -9.82 17.00
N ASP A 445 34.47 -10.23 17.87
CA ASP A 445 33.70 -11.49 17.71
C ASP A 445 32.83 -11.47 16.47
N LEU A 446 32.10 -10.38 16.23
CA LEU A 446 31.27 -10.20 15.04
C LEU A 446 32.10 -10.29 13.74
N ILE A 447 33.28 -9.67 13.69
CA ILE A 447 34.16 -9.72 12.51
C ILE A 447 34.61 -11.15 12.23
N ARG A 448 34.93 -11.93 13.25
CA ARG A 448 35.28 -13.35 13.10
C ARG A 448 34.14 -14.16 12.49
N GLU A 449 32.91 -13.93 12.96
CA GLU A 449 31.72 -14.58 12.41
C GLU A 449 31.41 -14.13 10.98
N ILE A 450 31.55 -12.83 10.66
CA ILE A 450 31.39 -12.29 9.31
C ILE A 450 32.37 -12.98 8.35
N ILE A 451 33.64 -13.07 8.69
CA ILE A 451 34.65 -13.71 7.81
C ILE A 451 34.30 -15.16 7.53
N LYS A 452 33.87 -15.93 8.53
CA LYS A 452 33.41 -17.30 8.32
C LYS A 452 32.28 -17.38 7.27
N ARG A 453 31.30 -16.45 7.35
CA ARG A 453 30.18 -16.41 6.40
C ARG A 453 30.60 -15.99 4.99
N VAL A 454 31.47 -14.99 4.91
CA VAL A 454 32.03 -14.51 3.64
C VAL A 454 32.83 -15.59 2.91
N GLU A 455 33.58 -16.40 3.66
CA GLU A 455 34.32 -17.55 3.10
C GLU A 455 33.40 -18.66 2.57
N LEU A 456 32.18 -18.78 3.14
CA LEU A 456 31.13 -19.70 2.68
C LEU A 456 30.26 -19.11 1.56
N GLY A 457 30.45 -17.84 1.21
CA GLY A 457 29.61 -17.15 0.22
C GLY A 457 28.25 -16.71 0.76
N GLU A 458 28.03 -16.75 2.07
CA GLU A 458 26.81 -16.36 2.76
C GLU A 458 26.80 -14.88 3.10
N ARG A 459 25.62 -14.30 3.39
CA ARG A 459 25.44 -12.88 3.70
C ARG A 459 25.17 -12.64 5.19
N THR A 460 25.53 -11.44 5.64
CA THR A 460 25.35 -11.02 7.02
C THR A 460 24.59 -9.70 7.11
N LEU A 461 23.63 -9.59 8.04
CA LEU A 461 23.02 -8.33 8.44
C LEU A 461 23.49 -7.94 9.83
N VAL A 462 23.83 -6.68 10.03
CA VAL A 462 24.27 -6.14 11.34
C VAL A 462 23.40 -4.94 11.70
N THR A 463 22.84 -4.96 12.92
CA THR A 463 22.04 -3.84 13.41
C THR A 463 22.77 -3.10 14.54
N THR A 464 22.83 -1.76 14.38
CA THR A 464 23.39 -0.83 15.36
C THR A 464 22.30 0.07 15.94
N LEU A 465 22.62 0.85 16.99
CA LEU A 465 21.68 1.77 17.61
C LEU A 465 21.68 3.17 16.97
N THR A 466 22.79 3.56 16.35
CA THR A 466 22.95 4.91 15.80
C THR A 466 23.52 4.90 14.39
N LYS A 467 23.20 5.92 13.60
CA LYS A 467 23.74 6.16 12.26
C LYS A 467 25.28 6.25 12.29
N LYS A 468 25.81 7.03 13.23
CA LYS A 468 27.26 7.20 13.40
C LYS A 468 27.99 5.89 13.67
N MET A 469 27.37 4.99 14.46
CA MET A 469 27.94 3.67 14.73
C MET A 469 27.90 2.77 13.49
N ALA A 470 26.81 2.84 12.70
CA ALA A 470 26.70 2.07 11.46
C ALA A 470 27.76 2.50 10.43
N GLU A 471 27.94 3.81 10.24
CA GLU A 471 28.96 4.38 9.38
C GLU A 471 30.37 3.97 9.81
N ALA A 472 30.70 4.19 11.08
CA ALA A 472 32.02 3.85 11.63
C ALA A 472 32.34 2.35 11.54
N LEU A 473 31.33 1.48 11.74
CA LEU A 473 31.50 0.04 11.59
C LEU A 473 31.70 -0.35 10.13
N THR A 474 30.99 0.27 9.20
CA THR A 474 31.15 0.04 7.76
C THR A 474 32.55 0.43 7.29
N ASP A 475 33.03 1.61 7.69
CA ASP A 475 34.38 2.08 7.37
C ASP A 475 35.46 1.15 7.96
N TYR A 476 35.21 0.67 9.18
CA TYR A 476 36.13 -0.26 9.84
C TYR A 476 36.21 -1.61 9.10
N LEU A 477 35.06 -2.15 8.69
CA LEU A 477 34.95 -3.42 7.99
C LEU A 477 35.45 -3.36 6.53
N ASN A 478 35.44 -2.19 5.92
CA ASN A 478 36.00 -1.98 4.57
C ASN A 478 37.51 -1.66 4.58
N ASP A 479 38.15 -1.58 5.78
CA ASP A 479 39.59 -1.32 5.91
C ASP A 479 40.38 -2.63 6.11
N PRO A 480 41.08 -3.12 5.07
CA PRO A 480 41.84 -4.37 5.12
C PRO A 480 42.93 -4.39 6.20
N GLN A 481 43.52 -3.22 6.50
CA GLN A 481 44.63 -3.13 7.48
C GLN A 481 44.09 -3.33 8.89
N LYS A 482 42.95 -2.76 9.20
CA LYS A 482 42.29 -2.92 10.50
C LYS A 482 41.84 -4.36 10.74
N ILE A 483 41.21 -4.99 9.75
CA ILE A 483 40.79 -6.40 9.84
C ILE A 483 41.97 -7.32 10.03
N ASN A 484 43.03 -7.19 9.22
CA ASN A 484 44.21 -8.05 9.31
C ASN A 484 44.94 -7.90 10.66
N LYS A 485 44.99 -6.68 11.20
CA LYS A 485 45.58 -6.43 12.53
C LYS A 485 44.77 -7.11 13.64
N LEU A 486 43.45 -7.08 13.54
CA LEU A 486 42.54 -7.67 14.52
C LEU A 486 42.61 -9.20 14.52
N LEU A 487 42.59 -9.83 13.37
CA LEU A 487 42.46 -11.29 13.21
C LEU A 487 43.78 -12.04 13.44
N LYS A 488 44.94 -11.36 13.49
CA LYS A 488 46.28 -11.96 13.53
C LYS A 488 46.61 -12.94 12.39
N GLN A 489 45.69 -13.17 11.47
CA GLN A 489 45.82 -14.00 10.28
C GLN A 489 45.10 -13.31 9.13
N LYS A 490 45.62 -13.44 7.90
CA LYS A 490 44.93 -12.91 6.71
C LYS A 490 43.76 -13.82 6.35
N PRO A 491 42.52 -13.30 6.29
CA PRO A 491 41.38 -14.07 5.80
C PRO A 491 41.55 -14.37 4.30
N LYS A 492 40.95 -15.45 3.83
CA LYS A 492 40.96 -15.81 2.38
C LYS A 492 40.24 -14.77 1.53
N LYS A 493 39.17 -14.18 2.08
CA LYS A 493 38.36 -13.14 1.44
C LYS A 493 38.00 -12.06 2.47
N LEU A 494 38.18 -10.81 2.10
CA LEU A 494 37.74 -9.66 2.88
C LEU A 494 36.28 -9.36 2.60
N PRO A 495 35.49 -8.94 3.63
CA PRO A 495 34.11 -8.58 3.42
C PRO A 495 33.99 -7.29 2.62
N LYS A 496 32.97 -7.22 1.75
CA LYS A 496 32.52 -5.98 1.13
C LYS A 496 31.26 -5.55 1.86
N VAL A 497 31.27 -4.35 2.42
CA VAL A 497 30.25 -3.89 3.37
C VAL A 497 29.57 -2.64 2.83
N ALA A 498 28.24 -2.65 2.82
CA ALA A 498 27.40 -1.48 2.62
C ALA A 498 26.69 -1.10 3.93
N TYR A 499 26.27 0.16 4.06
CA TYR A 499 25.39 0.57 5.14
C TYR A 499 24.08 1.12 4.60
N LEU A 500 23.03 1.05 5.43
CA LEU A 500 21.68 1.43 5.09
C LEU A 500 21.06 2.27 6.20
N HIS A 501 20.60 3.48 5.85
CA HIS A 501 19.93 4.40 6.78
C HIS A 501 18.72 5.09 6.13
N SER A 502 17.97 5.85 6.96
CA SER A 502 16.70 6.48 6.55
C SER A 502 16.82 7.56 5.47
N ASP A 503 18.02 8.12 5.28
CA ASP A 503 18.24 9.26 4.38
C ASP A 503 18.72 8.82 2.99
N ILE A 504 18.85 7.51 2.75
CA ILE A 504 19.15 6.94 1.43
C ILE A 504 17.85 6.89 0.63
N ASP A 505 17.88 7.38 -0.60
CA ASP A 505 16.73 7.36 -1.50
C ASP A 505 16.27 5.94 -1.78
N THR A 506 14.97 5.79 -2.10
CA THR A 506 14.35 4.46 -2.29
C THR A 506 14.99 3.68 -3.44
N LEU A 507 15.45 4.36 -4.50
CA LEU A 507 16.12 3.73 -5.63
C LEU A 507 17.49 3.18 -5.23
N ASP A 508 18.34 4.01 -4.64
CA ASP A 508 19.67 3.61 -4.16
C ASP A 508 19.60 2.48 -3.13
N ARG A 509 18.54 2.47 -2.33
CA ARG A 509 18.29 1.41 -1.36
C ARG A 509 17.99 0.07 -2.04
N ASN A 510 17.17 0.06 -3.09
CA ASN A 510 16.88 -1.17 -3.84
C ASN A 510 18.14 -1.70 -4.51
N ASP A 511 18.96 -0.82 -5.07
CA ASP A 511 20.23 -1.19 -5.69
C ASP A 511 21.19 -1.85 -4.68
N ILE A 512 21.30 -1.30 -3.46
CA ILE A 512 22.11 -1.89 -2.39
C ILE A 512 21.61 -3.29 -1.99
N LEU A 513 20.29 -3.51 -1.98
CA LEU A 513 19.72 -4.80 -1.65
C LEU A 513 19.89 -5.82 -2.76
N ASP A 514 19.76 -5.41 -4.02
CA ASP A 514 20.01 -6.26 -5.17
C ASP A 514 21.49 -6.61 -5.28
N ASP A 515 22.37 -5.68 -4.98
CA ASP A 515 23.81 -5.90 -4.86
C ASP A 515 24.17 -6.88 -3.73
N LEU A 516 23.48 -6.85 -2.61
CA LEU A 516 23.64 -7.84 -1.54
C LEU A 516 23.22 -9.25 -2.02
N ARG A 517 22.10 -9.36 -2.73
CA ARG A 517 21.63 -10.62 -3.34
C ARG A 517 22.62 -11.13 -4.39
N ALA A 518 23.05 -10.25 -5.29
CA ALA A 518 24.02 -10.58 -6.34
C ALA A 518 25.41 -10.94 -5.80
N GLY A 519 25.72 -10.60 -4.53
CA GLY A 519 27.02 -10.86 -3.93
C GLY A 519 28.07 -9.78 -4.19
N THR A 520 27.66 -8.62 -4.67
CA THR A 520 28.50 -7.43 -4.72
C THR A 520 28.90 -6.99 -3.32
N TYR A 521 27.95 -7.05 -2.38
CA TYR A 521 28.19 -6.88 -0.94
C TYR A 521 28.01 -8.22 -0.21
N ASP A 522 28.83 -8.43 0.83
CA ASP A 522 28.75 -9.59 1.72
C ASP A 522 28.04 -9.26 3.04
N VAL A 523 28.08 -7.98 3.44
CA VAL A 523 27.53 -7.49 4.72
C VAL A 523 26.75 -6.21 4.51
N LEU A 524 25.60 -6.13 5.17
CA LEU A 524 24.81 -4.92 5.26
C LEU A 524 24.70 -4.47 6.71
N VAL A 525 25.12 -3.23 7.00
CA VAL A 525 25.04 -2.62 8.33
C VAL A 525 23.93 -1.58 8.33
N GLY A 526 23.10 -1.54 9.37
CA GLY A 526 22.05 -0.53 9.46
C GLY A 526 21.49 -0.35 10.87
N ILE A 527 20.70 0.71 11.06
CA ILE A 527 20.03 0.99 12.33
C ILE A 527 18.73 0.18 12.43
N ASN A 528 17.91 0.26 11.43
CA ASN A 528 16.61 -0.37 11.37
C ASN A 528 16.44 -1.08 10.01
N LEU A 529 16.98 -2.29 9.93
CA LEU A 529 16.84 -3.15 8.74
C LEU A 529 15.46 -3.81 8.65
N LEU A 530 14.55 -3.47 9.59
CA LEU A 530 13.18 -4.00 9.64
C LEU A 530 12.21 -3.30 8.68
N ARG A 531 12.56 -2.12 8.19
CA ARG A 531 11.69 -1.40 7.26
C ARG A 531 11.66 -2.17 5.96
N GLU A 532 10.45 -2.66 5.61
CA GLU A 532 10.05 -3.23 4.34
C GLU A 532 10.51 -4.68 4.10
N GLY A 533 9.56 -5.56 3.91
CA GLY A 533 9.53 -6.89 3.31
C GLY A 533 10.81 -7.46 2.69
N LEU A 534 11.96 -7.27 3.32
CA LEU A 534 13.24 -7.77 2.85
C LEU A 534 13.22 -9.29 2.91
N ASP A 535 13.07 -9.91 1.76
CA ASP A 535 13.25 -11.32 1.58
C ASP A 535 14.67 -11.59 1.07
N LEU A 536 15.54 -12.02 1.98
CA LEU A 536 16.97 -12.24 1.72
C LEU A 536 17.33 -13.68 2.12
N PRO A 537 17.05 -14.67 1.26
CA PRO A 537 17.35 -16.07 1.56
C PRO A 537 18.85 -16.36 1.70
N GLU A 538 19.71 -15.47 1.20
CA GLU A 538 21.17 -15.59 1.28
C GLU A 538 21.74 -15.22 2.65
N VAL A 539 20.92 -14.60 3.53
CA VAL A 539 21.37 -14.14 4.85
C VAL A 539 21.37 -15.29 5.86
N SER A 540 22.56 -15.68 6.30
CA SER A 540 22.75 -16.73 7.30
C SER A 540 23.09 -16.20 8.70
N LEU A 541 23.59 -14.96 8.81
CA LEU A 541 23.99 -14.36 10.09
C LEU A 541 23.28 -13.03 10.33
N ILE A 542 22.73 -12.89 11.53
CA ILE A 542 22.25 -11.63 12.08
C ILE A 542 23.10 -11.25 13.29
N GLY A 543 23.77 -10.11 13.25
CA GLY A 543 24.47 -9.52 14.39
C GLY A 543 23.67 -8.36 14.97
N ILE A 544 23.27 -8.46 16.24
CA ILE A 544 22.54 -7.40 16.95
C ILE A 544 23.46 -6.83 18.02
N LEU A 545 24.04 -5.67 17.77
CA LEU A 545 24.92 -4.99 18.71
C LEU A 545 24.11 -4.29 19.81
N ASP A 546 24.64 -4.27 21.02
CA ASP A 546 24.02 -3.63 22.18
C ASP A 546 22.55 -4.03 22.34
N ALA A 547 22.28 -5.32 22.33
CA ALA A 547 20.92 -5.87 22.34
C ALA A 547 20.19 -5.63 23.67
N ASP A 548 20.92 -5.36 24.76
CA ASP A 548 20.43 -5.05 26.09
C ASP A 548 20.05 -3.57 26.30
N LYS A 549 20.29 -2.71 25.32
CA LYS A 549 19.88 -1.30 25.38
C LYS A 549 18.42 -1.18 24.98
N GLU A 550 17.51 -1.43 25.93
CA GLU A 550 16.08 -1.40 25.69
C GLU A 550 15.62 -0.06 25.08
N GLY A 551 14.71 -0.15 24.11
CA GLY A 551 14.17 0.98 23.39
C GLY A 551 13.39 0.54 22.15
N PHE A 552 13.00 1.49 21.32
CA PHE A 552 12.18 1.21 20.13
C PHE A 552 12.83 0.18 19.17
N LEU A 553 14.17 0.16 19.07
CA LEU A 553 14.92 -0.73 18.17
C LEU A 553 15.29 -2.07 18.84
N ARG A 554 15.07 -2.24 20.12
CA ARG A 554 15.48 -3.39 20.93
C ARG A 554 14.33 -3.92 21.80
N ASN A 555 13.07 -3.62 21.41
CA ASN A 555 11.91 -4.27 22.01
C ASN A 555 11.76 -5.70 21.47
N ASP A 556 10.91 -6.50 22.09
CA ASP A 556 10.65 -7.90 21.74
C ASP A 556 10.25 -8.08 20.27
N ILE A 557 9.34 -7.24 19.76
CA ILE A 557 8.87 -7.27 18.36
C ILE A 557 10.04 -6.99 17.39
N ALA A 558 10.82 -5.93 17.65
CA ALA A 558 11.95 -5.58 16.80
C ALA A 558 13.01 -6.68 16.77
N LEU A 559 13.28 -7.30 17.93
CA LEU A 559 14.23 -8.41 18.03
C LEU A 559 13.74 -9.63 17.25
N ILE A 560 12.48 -10.07 17.44
CA ILE A 560 11.90 -11.23 16.72
C ILE A 560 11.93 -10.99 15.21
N GLN A 561 11.55 -9.80 14.76
CA GLN A 561 11.56 -9.44 13.33
C GLN A 561 12.98 -9.46 12.74
N THR A 562 13.96 -8.93 13.48
CA THR A 562 15.37 -8.93 13.05
C THR A 562 15.93 -10.34 12.97
N ILE A 563 15.75 -11.12 14.04
CA ILE A 563 16.15 -12.53 14.11
C ILE A 563 15.54 -13.32 12.95
N GLY A 564 14.26 -13.11 12.68
CA GLY A 564 13.51 -13.79 11.62
C GLY A 564 14.04 -13.54 10.19
N ARG A 565 14.92 -12.55 9.97
CA ARG A 565 15.54 -12.34 8.65
C ARG A 565 16.49 -13.47 8.25
N ALA A 566 17.10 -14.20 9.19
CA ALA A 566 17.90 -15.39 8.90
C ALA A 566 17.07 -16.70 8.86
N ALA A 567 15.75 -16.65 9.01
CA ALA A 567 14.90 -17.84 9.05
C ALA A 567 14.65 -18.49 7.67
N ARG A 568 15.22 -17.93 6.61
CA ARG A 568 15.15 -18.48 5.25
C ARG A 568 16.44 -19.19 4.80
N HIS A 569 17.44 -19.22 5.67
CA HIS A 569 18.71 -19.88 5.43
C HIS A 569 18.85 -21.14 6.32
N LEU A 570 19.36 -22.22 5.77
CA LEU A 570 19.57 -23.49 6.50
C LEU A 570 20.46 -23.32 7.75
N ASN A 571 21.52 -22.52 7.62
CA ASN A 571 22.50 -22.22 8.67
C ASN A 571 22.18 -20.92 9.41
N GLY A 572 20.90 -20.55 9.53
CA GLY A 572 20.49 -19.30 10.16
C GLY A 572 20.97 -19.19 11.62
N LEU A 573 21.74 -18.13 11.93
CA LEU A 573 22.23 -17.79 13.26
C LEU A 573 21.95 -16.32 13.57
N ALA A 574 21.45 -16.05 14.77
CA ALA A 574 21.33 -14.70 15.30
C ALA A 574 22.19 -14.56 16.57
N ILE A 575 23.08 -13.60 16.61
CA ILE A 575 23.91 -13.29 17.75
C ILE A 575 23.44 -11.96 18.36
N LEU A 576 23.03 -12.01 19.62
CA LEU A 576 22.67 -10.86 20.42
C LEU A 576 23.85 -10.52 21.35
N TYR A 577 24.48 -9.40 21.09
CA TYR A 577 25.57 -8.92 21.95
C TYR A 577 24.99 -8.11 23.11
N ALA A 578 25.12 -8.66 24.31
CA ALA A 578 24.52 -8.11 25.51
C ALA A 578 25.25 -8.59 26.76
N ASP A 579 25.36 -7.75 27.79
CA ASP A 579 25.91 -8.13 29.10
C ASP A 579 24.81 -8.58 30.06
N GLN A 580 23.55 -8.20 29.79
CA GLN A 580 22.38 -8.60 30.56
C GLN A 580 21.25 -9.03 29.63
N ILE A 581 20.53 -10.08 30.00
CA ILE A 581 19.31 -10.50 29.22
C ILE A 581 18.13 -9.69 29.75
N THR A 582 17.65 -8.75 28.94
CA THR A 582 16.49 -7.93 29.26
C THR A 582 15.18 -8.72 29.09
N GLN A 583 14.06 -8.14 29.55
CA GLN A 583 12.74 -8.77 29.38
C GLN A 583 12.37 -8.92 27.89
N SER A 584 12.68 -7.92 27.07
CA SER A 584 12.45 -7.96 25.62
C SER A 584 13.28 -9.05 24.94
N MET A 585 14.56 -9.17 25.31
CA MET A 585 15.42 -10.25 24.82
C MET A 585 14.88 -11.63 25.22
N ARG A 586 14.48 -11.79 26.48
CA ARG A 586 13.93 -13.07 26.97
C ARG A 586 12.73 -13.51 26.14
N LYS A 587 11.76 -12.62 25.96
CA LYS A 587 10.58 -12.91 25.13
C LYS A 587 10.95 -13.27 23.68
N ALA A 588 11.91 -12.56 23.09
CA ALA A 588 12.33 -12.82 21.71
C ALA A 588 13.04 -14.18 21.58
N ILE A 589 13.91 -14.52 22.52
CA ILE A 589 14.64 -15.80 22.56
C ILE A 589 13.64 -16.96 22.75
N ASP A 590 12.77 -16.84 23.75
CA ASP A 590 11.80 -17.90 24.08
C ASP A 590 10.83 -18.16 22.92
N GLU A 591 10.31 -17.11 22.29
CA GLU A 591 9.40 -17.24 21.15
C GLU A 591 10.11 -17.84 19.92
N THR A 592 11.34 -17.40 19.63
CA THR A 592 12.12 -17.97 18.52
C THR A 592 12.43 -19.45 18.77
N ALA A 593 12.79 -19.81 19.99
CA ALA A 593 13.03 -21.20 20.39
C ALA A 593 11.75 -22.05 20.26
N ARG A 594 10.59 -21.54 20.71
CA ARG A 594 9.29 -22.20 20.57
C ARG A 594 8.96 -22.50 19.10
N ARG A 595 9.11 -21.50 18.22
CA ARG A 595 8.85 -21.64 16.77
C ARG A 595 9.80 -22.65 16.15
N ARG A 596 11.10 -22.55 16.48
CA ARG A 596 12.11 -23.49 16.00
C ARG A 596 11.79 -24.94 16.41
N GLN A 597 11.43 -25.17 17.66
CA GLN A 597 11.08 -26.48 18.18
C GLN A 597 9.84 -27.07 17.47
N LYS A 598 8.80 -26.27 17.30
CA LYS A 598 7.57 -26.68 16.60
C LYS A 598 7.87 -27.11 15.15
N GLN A 599 8.71 -26.33 14.43
CA GLN A 599 9.10 -26.67 13.06
C GLN A 599 9.96 -27.94 13.01
N LEU A 600 10.92 -28.11 13.91
CA LEU A 600 11.76 -29.32 13.96
C LEU A 600 10.94 -30.58 14.24
N GLN A 601 9.99 -30.49 15.18
CA GLN A 601 9.09 -31.59 15.47
C GLN A 601 8.25 -31.96 14.24
N TYR A 602 7.67 -30.98 13.57
CA TYR A 602 6.91 -31.20 12.34
C TYR A 602 7.76 -31.84 11.24
N ASN A 603 8.99 -31.34 11.02
CA ASN A 603 9.91 -31.91 10.03
C ASN A 603 10.22 -33.39 10.34
N GLN A 604 10.44 -33.72 11.60
CA GLN A 604 10.70 -35.10 12.03
C GLN A 604 9.50 -36.01 11.82
N GLU A 605 8.31 -35.57 12.20
CA GLU A 605 7.07 -36.35 12.06
C GLU A 605 6.69 -36.61 10.60
N HIS A 606 7.03 -35.68 9.70
CA HIS A 606 6.67 -35.73 8.27
C HIS A 606 7.84 -36.08 7.36
N HIS A 607 9.01 -36.42 7.92
CA HIS A 607 10.24 -36.73 7.17
C HIS A 607 10.62 -35.68 6.14
N ILE A 608 10.55 -34.40 6.54
CA ILE A 608 10.87 -33.27 5.68
C ILE A 608 12.33 -32.86 5.90
N ASP A 609 13.12 -32.91 4.86
CA ASP A 609 14.44 -32.30 4.82
C ASP A 609 14.28 -30.82 4.44
N ALA A 610 14.80 -29.93 5.28
CA ALA A 610 14.75 -28.50 5.01
C ALA A 610 15.53 -28.15 3.73
N THR A 611 14.90 -27.42 2.82
CA THR A 611 15.52 -26.98 1.57
C THR A 611 15.61 -25.46 1.53
N SER A 612 16.75 -24.92 1.12
CA SER A 612 16.88 -23.48 0.87
C SER A 612 15.97 -23.06 -0.28
N ILE A 613 15.43 -21.83 -0.19
CA ILE A 613 14.66 -21.24 -1.28
C ILE A 613 15.68 -20.70 -2.30
N ASN A 614 15.71 -21.29 -3.50
CA ASN A 614 16.50 -20.78 -4.62
C ASN A 614 15.77 -19.65 -5.33
#